data_38398d21264634bef2749c39c5378e3c
#
_entry.id   38398d21264634bef2749c39c5378e3c
#
_cell.length_a   1.000
_cell.length_b   1.000
_cell.length_c   1.000
_cell.angle_alpha   90.00
_cell.angle_beta   90.00
_cell.angle_gamma   90.00
#
_symmetry.space_group_name_H-M   'P 1'
#
loop_
_entity.id
_entity.type
_entity.pdbx_description
1 polymer ?
#
loop_
_entity_poly.entity_id
_entity_poly.type
_entity_poly.pdbx_seq_one_letter_code
_entity_poly.pdbx_strand_id
1 'polypeptide(L)' 'MFEVKLTILLMGRTCASCKQNFEAKVEAGSSEEAVSKVKKMSGVDTTTHKFLVNYVRGISC' A
#
# COMPACT_ATOMS: atom_id res chain seq x y z
N MET A 1 -2.67 -6.80 14.44
CA MET A 1 -2.20 -5.60 13.71
C MET A 1 -1.24 -6.03 12.61
N PHE A 2 -1.31 -5.38 11.47
CA PHE A 2 -0.45 -5.69 10.33
C PHE A 2 0.36 -4.47 9.92
N GLU A 3 1.60 -4.70 9.54
CA GLU A 3 2.45 -3.69 8.92
C GLU A 3 2.48 -3.96 7.43
N VAL A 4 2.11 -2.96 6.64
CA VAL A 4 2.02 -3.08 5.19
C VAL A 4 2.92 -2.03 4.54
N LYS A 5 3.73 -2.47 3.60
CA LYS A 5 4.55 -1.56 2.80
C LYS A 5 4.16 -1.70 1.34
N LEU A 6 3.82 -0.57 0.74
CA LEU A 6 3.39 -0.50 -0.65
C LEU A 6 4.30 0.41 -1.44
N THR A 7 4.43 0.12 -2.73
CA THR A 7 4.99 1.05 -3.69
C THR A 7 3.85 1.52 -4.60
N ILE A 8 3.69 2.82 -4.72
CA ILE A 8 2.64 3.43 -5.53
C ILE A 8 3.25 3.96 -6.80
N LEU A 9 2.72 3.53 -7.94
CA LEU A 9 3.20 3.91 -9.27
C LEU A 9 2.10 4.62 -10.03
N LEU A 10 2.43 5.75 -10.67
CA LEU A 10 1.49 6.42 -11.55
C LEU A 10 1.43 5.66 -12.88
N MET A 11 0.24 5.19 -13.23
CA MET A 11 0.05 4.46 -14.48
C MET A 11 0.15 5.37 -15.70
N GLY A 12 0.66 4.82 -16.79
CA GLY A 12 0.74 5.54 -18.05
C GLY A 12 1.95 6.45 -18.19
N ARG A 13 2.82 6.50 -17.19
CA ARG A 13 4.05 7.28 -17.27
C ARG A 13 5.24 6.45 -16.86
N THR A 14 6.31 6.54 -17.65
CA THR A 14 7.60 5.95 -17.29
C THR A 14 8.44 7.03 -16.63
N CYS A 15 8.34 7.12 -15.33
CA CYS A 15 9.07 8.13 -14.57
C CYS A 15 9.67 7.45 -13.35
N ALA A 16 10.99 7.39 -13.27
CA ALA A 16 11.67 6.74 -12.16
C ALA A 16 11.41 7.45 -10.82
N SER A 17 11.14 8.75 -10.87
CA SER A 17 10.87 9.54 -9.67
C SER A 17 9.40 9.54 -9.26
N CYS A 18 8.53 8.85 -10.02
CA CYS A 18 7.11 8.79 -9.72
C CYS A 18 6.73 7.68 -8.75
N LYS A 19 7.70 6.90 -8.31
CA LYS A 19 7.46 5.85 -7.33
C LYS A 19 7.39 6.45 -5.94
N GLN A 20 6.37 6.08 -5.21
CA GLN A 20 6.21 6.49 -3.82
C GLN A 20 6.11 5.26 -2.93
N ASN A 21 6.88 5.25 -1.86
CA ASN A 21 6.77 4.19 -0.86
C ASN A 21 5.81 4.64 0.23
N PHE A 22 4.88 3.79 0.58
CA PHE A 22 3.93 4.05 1.64
C PHE A 22 3.94 2.89 2.61
N GLU A 23 4.14 3.20 3.87
CA GLU A 23 4.17 2.20 4.93
C GLU A 23 3.21 2.61 6.03
N ALA A 24 2.39 1.68 6.48
CA ALA A 24 1.44 1.95 7.54
C ALA A 24 1.15 0.68 8.33
N LYS A 25 0.76 0.88 9.57
CA LYS A 25 0.30 -0.19 10.46
C LYS A 25 -1.21 -0.05 10.59
N VAL A 26 -1.92 -1.15 10.37
CA VAL A 26 -3.37 -1.16 10.43
C VAL A 26 -3.86 -2.37 11.19
N GLU A 27 -5.00 -2.22 11.84
CA GLU A 27 -5.68 -3.33 12.49
C GLU A 27 -6.62 -3.97 11.50
N ALA A 28 -6.46 -5.27 11.29
CA ALA A 28 -7.25 -6.01 10.31
C ALA A 28 -7.37 -7.47 10.71
N GLY A 29 -8.35 -8.16 10.15
CA GLY A 29 -8.55 -9.57 10.39
C GLY A 29 -7.68 -10.48 9.52
N SER A 30 -7.16 -9.95 8.42
CA SER A 30 -6.32 -10.70 7.50
C SER A 30 -5.37 -9.78 6.76
N SER A 31 -4.37 -10.35 6.11
CA SER A 31 -3.40 -9.55 5.35
C SER A 31 -4.05 -8.84 4.19
N GLU A 32 -5.00 -9.48 3.52
CA GLU A 32 -5.72 -8.85 2.40
C GLU A 32 -6.51 -7.63 2.87
N GLU A 33 -7.16 -7.75 4.00
CA GLU A 33 -7.90 -6.65 4.60
C GLU A 33 -6.96 -5.51 4.99
N ALA A 34 -5.80 -5.85 5.54
CA ALA A 34 -4.80 -4.86 5.90
C ALA A 34 -4.33 -4.06 4.68
N VAL A 35 -4.03 -4.75 3.59
CA VAL A 35 -3.61 -4.11 2.34
C VAL A 35 -4.69 -3.17 1.82
N SER A 36 -5.94 -3.63 1.84
CA SER A 36 -7.07 -2.81 1.39
C SER A 36 -7.21 -1.53 2.21
N LYS A 37 -7.05 -1.65 3.53
CA LYS A 37 -7.12 -0.48 4.42
C LYS A 37 -5.99 0.50 4.15
N VAL A 38 -4.78 0.00 3.95
CA VAL A 38 -3.61 0.85 3.70
C VAL A 38 -3.76 1.58 2.35
N LYS A 39 -4.29 0.91 1.34
CA LYS A 39 -4.57 1.54 0.05
C LYS A 39 -5.53 2.73 0.20
N LYS A 40 -6.57 2.57 0.99
CA LYS A 40 -7.51 3.65 1.27
C LYS A 40 -6.85 4.79 2.06
N MET A 41 -5.99 4.44 3.01
CA MET A 41 -5.29 5.43 3.83
C MET A 41 -4.34 6.30 3.01
N SER A 42 -3.79 5.77 1.92
CA SER A 42 -2.87 6.52 1.08
C SER A 42 -3.53 7.71 0.38
N GLY A 43 -4.87 7.67 0.23
CA GLY A 43 -5.60 8.74 -0.42
C GLY A 43 -5.38 8.85 -1.91
N VAL A 44 -4.73 7.86 -2.51
CA VAL A 44 -4.39 7.85 -3.93
C VAL A 44 -5.50 7.17 -4.71
N ASP A 45 -5.81 7.72 -5.89
CA ASP A 45 -6.81 7.15 -6.78
C ASP A 45 -6.33 5.82 -7.34
N THR A 46 -7.06 4.74 -7.04
CA THR A 46 -6.68 3.40 -7.49
C THR A 46 -6.88 3.19 -8.99
N THR A 47 -7.63 4.09 -9.66
CA THR A 47 -7.84 3.98 -11.10
C THR A 47 -6.69 4.57 -11.91
N THR A 48 -5.91 5.48 -11.31
CA THR A 48 -4.81 6.16 -11.98
C THR A 48 -3.44 5.71 -11.47
N HIS A 49 -3.42 4.99 -10.36
CA HIS A 49 -2.17 4.52 -9.74
C HIS A 49 -2.21 3.03 -9.54
N LYS A 50 -1.04 2.41 -9.67
CA LYS A 50 -0.88 0.99 -9.43
C LYS A 50 -0.19 0.80 -8.09
N PHE A 51 -0.69 -0.14 -7.30
CA PHE A 51 -0.10 -0.48 -6.01
C PHE A 51 0.67 -1.79 -6.11
N LEU A 52 1.90 -1.79 -5.65
CA LEU A 52 2.70 -2.99 -5.52
C LEU A 52 2.92 -3.25 -4.03
N VAL A 53 2.49 -4.41 -3.57
CA VAL A 53 2.68 -4.79 -2.17
C VAL A 53 4.10 -5.30 -2.01
N ASN A 54 4.92 -4.59 -1.26
CA ASN A 54 6.29 -5.01 -0.99
C ASN A 54 6.31 -6.10 0.08
N TYR A 55 5.60 -5.87 1.18
CA TYR A 55 5.40 -6.90 2.18
C TYR A 55 4.18 -6.59 3.05
N VAL A 56 3.67 -7.64 3.65
CA VAL A 56 2.63 -7.55 4.67
C VAL A 56 3.07 -8.44 5.82
N ARG A 57 3.15 -7.89 7.00
CA ARG A 57 3.65 -8.60 8.16
C ARG A 57 2.69 -8.47 9.33
N GLY A 58 2.38 -9.60 9.97
CA GLY A 58 1.62 -9.59 11.20
C GLY A 58 2.49 -9.09 12.35
N ILE A 59 1.96 -8.17 13.14
CA ILE A 59 2.65 -7.62 14.30
C ILE A 59 1.84 -7.97 15.54
N SER A 60 2.49 -8.59 16.51
CA SER A 60 1.89 -8.84 17.81
C SER A 60 2.01 -7.58 18.65
N CYS A 61 0.91 -7.17 19.24
CA CYS A 61 0.93 -6.04 20.18
C CYS A 61 1.22 -6.53 21.57
#